data_29f97fbc15c2120064bd997d52c3e0f0
#
_entry.id   29f97fbc15c2120064bd997d52c3e0f0
#
_cell.length_a   1.000
_cell.length_b   1.000
_cell.length_c   1.000
_cell.angle_alpha   90.00
_cell.angle_beta   90.00
_cell.angle_gamma   90.00
#
_symmetry.space_group_name_H-M   'P 1'
#
loop_
_entity.id
_entity.type
_entity.pdbx_description
1 polymer ?
#
loop_
_entity_poly.entity_id
_entity_poly.type
_entity_poly.pdbx_seq_one_letter_code
_entity_poly.pdbx_strand_id
1 'polypeptide(L)'
;DRLVASWCREQSIRWHQPRSFGVIRAMGNRDGWAPAWELLMRQPVCADPAPLTRLGGIDPGGIPSADDLKLPSDPCPGRQRGGRSQGAALLESFLHHRGRRYAKELSSPLTAFESCSRLSAHLTFGTLSMREIVQTARLNKGPKAFVERLHWHCHFIQKLESQPSLEYQNAHRAYDGLRADDPQRLALWIEGRTGWPFVDACMRALRHHGWINFRMRAMLMSVASYQLWLPWRQSGEALARLFVDYEPGIHWNQCQMQSGTSGINTVRIYNPIKQGLDHDPEGAFIRQWLPELQGVPVSGIHTPWLLAQPPETYPHPVVDYEAAARQARDQVWGLRKGQGYRCEAEAIQRRHGSRRRRRARPTADNGQLSLELG
;
A
#
# COMPACT_ATOMS: atom_id res chain seq x y z
N ASP A 1 2.07 -4.59 -22.91
CA ASP A 1 0.95 -5.19 -23.67
C ASP A 1 0.88 -4.76 -25.14
N ARG A 2 0.96 -3.43 -25.47
CA ARG A 2 0.86 -2.96 -26.87
C ARG A 2 1.92 -3.56 -27.78
N LEU A 3 3.19 -3.58 -27.34
CA LEU A 3 4.30 -4.18 -28.08
C LEU A 3 4.08 -5.68 -28.30
N VAL A 4 3.71 -6.42 -27.25
CA VAL A 4 3.44 -7.85 -27.36
C VAL A 4 2.24 -8.12 -28.28
N ALA A 5 1.16 -7.36 -28.14
CA ALA A 5 -0.01 -7.49 -29.01
C ALA A 5 0.31 -7.16 -30.50
N SER A 6 1.20 -6.18 -30.75
CA SER A 6 1.68 -5.88 -32.11
C SER A 6 2.50 -7.03 -32.66
N TRP A 7 3.50 -7.48 -31.89
CA TRP A 7 4.35 -8.61 -32.27
C TRP A 7 3.53 -9.89 -32.54
N CYS A 8 2.57 -10.23 -31.66
CA CYS A 8 1.69 -11.37 -31.89
C CYS A 8 0.90 -11.27 -33.19
N ARG A 9 0.41 -10.08 -33.55
CA ARG A 9 -0.27 -9.86 -34.85
C ARG A 9 0.66 -10.04 -36.03
N GLU A 10 1.88 -9.49 -35.95
CA GLU A 10 2.90 -9.62 -37.00
C GLU A 10 3.33 -11.09 -37.22
N GLN A 11 3.37 -11.87 -36.13
CA GLN A 11 3.73 -13.30 -36.15
C GLN A 11 2.53 -14.23 -36.36
N SER A 12 1.32 -13.71 -36.56
CA SER A 12 0.09 -14.49 -36.68
C SER A 12 -0.19 -15.37 -35.44
N ILE A 13 0.29 -14.95 -34.26
CA ILE A 13 0.07 -15.63 -32.99
C ILE A 13 -1.22 -15.11 -32.36
N ARG A 14 -2.10 -16.03 -31.95
CA ARG A 14 -3.34 -15.68 -31.30
C ARG A 14 -3.08 -15.16 -29.88
N TRP A 15 -3.42 -13.89 -29.63
CA TRP A 15 -3.28 -13.24 -28.32
C TRP A 15 -4.58 -13.32 -27.51
N HIS A 16 -4.54 -13.99 -26.36
CA HIS A 16 -5.67 -14.07 -25.43
C HIS A 16 -5.37 -13.27 -24.16
N GLN A 17 -6.22 -12.33 -23.83
CA GLN A 17 -6.08 -11.49 -22.66
C GLN A 17 -7.35 -11.53 -21.81
N PRO A 18 -7.44 -12.41 -20.80
CA PRO A 18 -8.55 -12.42 -19.87
C PRO A 18 -8.64 -11.11 -19.07
N ARG A 19 -9.84 -10.68 -18.74
CA ARG A 19 -10.04 -9.54 -17.85
C ARG A 19 -9.67 -9.91 -16.43
N SER A 20 -8.77 -9.12 -15.83
CA SER A 20 -8.31 -9.26 -14.44
C SER A 20 -8.71 -8.01 -13.68
N PHE A 21 -9.12 -8.13 -12.42
CA PHE A 21 -9.46 -7.04 -11.52
C PHE A 21 -10.51 -6.01 -12.02
N GLY A 22 -11.29 -6.34 -13.03
CA GLY A 22 -12.26 -5.40 -13.62
C GLY A 22 -11.63 -4.28 -14.43
N VAL A 23 -10.39 -4.44 -14.89
CA VAL A 23 -9.69 -3.47 -15.73
C VAL A 23 -10.36 -3.35 -17.09
N ILE A 24 -10.60 -2.11 -17.51
CA ILE A 24 -11.09 -1.75 -18.84
C ILE A 24 -9.98 -1.04 -19.57
N ARG A 25 -9.52 -1.62 -20.69
CA ARG A 25 -8.45 -1.07 -21.52
C ARG A 25 -8.89 0.21 -22.23
N ALA A 26 -7.95 1.14 -22.40
CA ALA A 26 -8.16 2.41 -23.12
C ALA A 26 -9.31 3.27 -22.55
N MET A 27 -9.63 3.16 -21.26
CA MET A 27 -10.65 3.96 -20.61
C MET A 27 -10.19 5.41 -20.44
N GLY A 28 -10.89 6.36 -21.06
CA GLY A 28 -10.54 7.79 -21.02
C GLY A 28 -10.93 8.48 -19.70
N ASN A 29 -11.98 8.00 -19.02
CA ASN A 29 -12.45 8.48 -17.73
C ASN A 29 -13.02 7.34 -16.88
N ARG A 30 -13.57 7.63 -15.72
CA ARG A 30 -14.08 6.62 -14.77
C ARG A 30 -15.57 6.32 -14.91
N ASP A 31 -16.24 6.91 -15.90
CA ASP A 31 -17.68 6.72 -16.08
C ASP A 31 -17.97 5.28 -16.49
N GLY A 32 -18.97 4.68 -15.87
CA GLY A 32 -19.36 3.29 -16.13
C GLY A 32 -18.43 2.20 -15.56
N TRP A 33 -17.23 2.54 -15.02
CA TRP A 33 -16.32 1.52 -14.50
C TRP A 33 -16.89 0.73 -13.31
N ALA A 34 -17.49 1.40 -12.34
CA ALA A 34 -18.01 0.73 -11.15
C ALA A 34 -19.17 -0.24 -11.46
N PRO A 35 -20.16 0.09 -12.31
CA PRO A 35 -21.15 -0.88 -12.79
C PRO A 35 -20.53 -2.06 -13.56
N ALA A 36 -19.54 -1.80 -14.42
CA ALA A 36 -18.86 -2.86 -15.17
C ALA A 36 -18.06 -3.80 -14.25
N TRP A 37 -17.41 -3.26 -13.20
CA TRP A 37 -16.76 -4.05 -12.17
C TRP A 37 -17.77 -4.92 -11.41
N GLU A 38 -18.90 -4.36 -11.02
CA GLU A 38 -19.97 -5.08 -10.32
C GLU A 38 -20.52 -6.23 -11.17
N LEU A 39 -20.74 -5.99 -12.47
CA LEU A 39 -21.17 -7.02 -13.41
C LEU A 39 -20.13 -8.16 -13.50
N LEU A 40 -18.84 -7.82 -13.59
CA LEU A 40 -17.77 -8.81 -13.62
C LEU A 40 -17.71 -9.63 -12.32
N MET A 41 -17.89 -9.01 -11.16
CA MET A 41 -17.87 -9.71 -9.87
C MET A 41 -19.05 -10.65 -9.66
N ARG A 42 -20.14 -10.46 -10.40
CA ARG A 42 -21.34 -11.36 -10.39
C ARG A 42 -21.22 -12.55 -11.33
N GLN A 43 -20.29 -12.52 -12.28
CA GLN A 43 -20.11 -13.65 -13.20
C GLN A 43 -19.67 -14.91 -12.41
N PRO A 44 -20.09 -16.10 -12.83
CA PRO A 44 -19.69 -17.33 -12.16
C PRO A 44 -18.17 -17.47 -12.14
N VAL A 45 -17.62 -18.00 -11.04
CA VAL A 45 -16.24 -18.45 -10.97
C VAL A 45 -16.08 -19.61 -11.94
N CYS A 46 -14.95 -19.67 -12.64
CA CYS A 46 -14.68 -20.78 -13.55
C CYS A 46 -14.68 -22.09 -12.76
N ALA A 47 -15.31 -23.11 -13.33
CA ALA A 47 -15.24 -24.46 -12.79
C ALA A 47 -13.79 -24.96 -12.78
N ASP A 48 -13.50 -25.91 -11.89
CA ASP A 48 -12.21 -26.58 -11.93
C ASP A 48 -12.01 -27.25 -13.29
N PRO A 49 -10.80 -27.18 -13.87
CA PRO A 49 -10.54 -27.83 -15.15
C PRO A 49 -10.77 -29.34 -15.00
N ALA A 50 -11.27 -29.96 -16.06
CA ALA A 50 -11.28 -31.42 -16.17
C ALA A 50 -9.85 -31.96 -15.97
N PRO A 51 -9.67 -33.23 -15.59
CA PRO A 51 -8.34 -33.80 -15.38
C PRO A 51 -7.42 -33.46 -16.55
N LEU A 52 -6.32 -32.75 -16.23
CA LEU A 52 -5.34 -32.37 -17.24
C LEU A 52 -4.58 -33.61 -17.67
N THR A 53 -4.56 -33.91 -18.96
CA THR A 53 -3.70 -34.92 -19.51
C THR A 53 -2.28 -34.40 -19.60
N ARG A 54 -1.33 -35.14 -19.03
CA ARG A 54 0.09 -34.82 -19.15
C ARG A 54 0.51 -34.91 -20.63
N LEU A 55 1.05 -33.83 -21.16
CA LEU A 55 1.69 -33.86 -22.47
C LEU A 55 3.00 -34.67 -22.35
N GLY A 56 3.07 -35.78 -23.09
CA GLY A 56 4.29 -36.58 -23.19
C GLY A 56 5.40 -35.84 -23.97
N GLY A 57 6.65 -36.14 -23.65
CA GLY A 57 7.80 -35.62 -24.42
C GLY A 57 8.23 -34.18 -24.11
N ILE A 58 7.59 -33.51 -23.16
CA ILE A 58 8.00 -32.20 -22.69
C ILE A 58 8.75 -32.37 -21.36
N ASP A 59 10.01 -32.01 -21.33
CA ASP A 59 10.76 -31.83 -20.09
C ASP A 59 10.35 -30.48 -19.47
N PRO A 60 9.68 -30.44 -18.32
CA PRO A 60 9.29 -29.20 -17.69
C PRO A 60 10.48 -28.39 -17.14
N GLY A 61 11.67 -28.99 -17.11
CA GLY A 61 12.84 -28.42 -16.43
C GLY A 61 12.69 -28.38 -14.91
N GLY A 62 13.71 -27.91 -14.23
CA GLY A 62 13.69 -27.61 -12.80
C GLY A 62 13.23 -26.16 -12.53
N ILE A 63 12.67 -25.92 -11.35
CA ILE A 63 12.45 -24.55 -10.88
C ILE A 63 13.82 -23.95 -10.52
N PRO A 64 14.26 -22.86 -11.16
CA PRO A 64 15.56 -22.27 -10.87
C PRO A 64 15.61 -21.74 -9.42
N SER A 65 16.75 -21.93 -8.78
CA SER A 65 17.01 -21.32 -7.46
C SER A 65 17.29 -19.81 -7.57
N ALA A 66 17.31 -19.12 -6.44
CA ALA A 66 17.73 -17.72 -6.39
C ALA A 66 19.17 -17.54 -6.91
N ASP A 67 20.06 -18.49 -6.62
CA ASP A 67 21.46 -18.47 -7.07
C ASP A 67 21.56 -18.68 -8.58
N ASP A 68 20.78 -19.58 -9.17
CA ASP A 68 20.71 -19.79 -10.63
C ASP A 68 20.28 -18.50 -11.34
N LEU A 69 19.38 -17.75 -10.72
CA LEU A 69 18.87 -16.47 -11.22
C LEU A 69 19.76 -15.28 -10.81
N LYS A 70 20.85 -15.50 -10.07
CA LYS A 70 21.74 -14.44 -9.54
C LYS A 70 20.99 -13.35 -8.78
N LEU A 71 19.96 -13.74 -8.03
CA LEU A 71 19.18 -12.81 -7.21
C LEU A 71 19.95 -12.49 -5.93
N PRO A 72 19.93 -11.24 -5.47
CA PRO A 72 20.51 -10.87 -4.18
C PRO A 72 19.76 -11.57 -3.05
N SER A 73 20.47 -11.85 -1.95
CA SER A 73 19.85 -12.35 -0.73
C SER A 73 18.76 -11.39 -0.25
N ASP A 74 17.56 -11.93 -0.02
CA ASP A 74 16.41 -11.18 0.48
C ASP A 74 15.85 -11.89 1.74
N PRO A 75 16.49 -11.68 2.90
CA PRO A 75 16.04 -12.30 4.14
C PRO A 75 14.72 -11.68 4.61
N CYS A 76 13.66 -12.47 4.58
CA CYS A 76 12.34 -12.09 5.09
C CYS A 76 11.77 -13.27 5.88
N PRO A 77 12.27 -13.50 7.11
CA PRO A 77 12.00 -14.73 7.88
C PRO A 77 10.53 -14.91 8.25
N GLY A 78 9.78 -13.82 8.39
CA GLY A 78 8.33 -13.83 8.66
C GLY A 78 7.46 -13.80 7.40
N ARG A 79 8.02 -14.06 6.20
CA ARG A 79 7.30 -14.03 4.94
C ARG A 79 6.12 -15.01 4.93
N GLN A 80 4.97 -14.50 4.53
CA GLN A 80 3.74 -15.29 4.38
C GLN A 80 3.93 -16.40 3.33
N ARG A 81 3.47 -17.61 3.65
CA ARG A 81 3.47 -18.73 2.69
C ARG A 81 2.44 -18.49 1.59
N GLY A 82 2.83 -18.76 0.36
CA GLY A 82 1.96 -18.72 -0.82
C GLY A 82 1.16 -20.00 -1.04
N GLY A 83 0.46 -20.04 -2.17
CA GLY A 83 -0.33 -21.19 -2.61
C GLY A 83 -1.83 -21.04 -2.32
N ARG A 84 -2.64 -21.72 -3.16
CA ARG A 84 -4.10 -21.64 -3.09
C ARG A 84 -4.67 -22.14 -1.77
N SER A 85 -4.17 -23.25 -1.24
CA SER A 85 -4.64 -23.80 0.05
C SER A 85 -4.43 -22.83 1.21
N GLN A 86 -3.29 -22.15 1.23
CA GLN A 86 -3.01 -21.13 2.24
C GLN A 86 -3.94 -19.93 2.10
N GLY A 87 -4.15 -19.46 0.88
CA GLY A 87 -5.08 -18.36 0.61
C GLY A 87 -6.51 -18.68 0.99
N ALA A 88 -7.00 -19.88 0.67
CA ALA A 88 -8.33 -20.35 1.02
C ALA A 88 -8.52 -20.43 2.55
N ALA A 89 -7.55 -21.01 3.27
CA ALA A 89 -7.60 -21.07 4.73
C ALA A 89 -7.61 -19.67 5.37
N LEU A 90 -6.83 -18.72 4.84
CA LEU A 90 -6.85 -17.33 5.29
C LEU A 90 -8.19 -16.65 5.04
N LEU A 91 -8.80 -16.86 3.88
CA LEU A 91 -10.11 -16.30 3.56
C LEU A 91 -11.18 -16.86 4.50
N GLU A 92 -11.23 -18.17 4.68
CA GLU A 92 -12.15 -18.84 5.57
C GLU A 92 -12.03 -18.36 7.02
N SER A 93 -10.81 -18.40 7.58
CA SER A 93 -10.56 -17.94 8.94
C SER A 93 -10.90 -16.46 9.14
N PHE A 94 -10.66 -15.61 8.12
CA PHE A 94 -11.02 -14.21 8.17
C PHE A 94 -12.54 -14.01 8.19
N LEU A 95 -13.28 -14.69 7.33
CA LEU A 95 -14.73 -14.51 7.23
C LEU A 95 -15.47 -15.04 8.46
N HIS A 96 -15.02 -16.15 9.03
CA HIS A 96 -15.72 -16.80 10.14
C HIS A 96 -15.21 -16.38 11.54
N HIS A 97 -13.96 -15.95 11.67
CA HIS A 97 -13.33 -15.69 12.98
C HIS A 97 -12.62 -14.33 13.04
N ARG A 98 -11.47 -14.18 12.37
CA ARG A 98 -10.55 -13.06 12.51
C ARG A 98 -11.13 -11.71 12.12
N GLY A 99 -11.98 -11.68 11.09
CA GLY A 99 -12.53 -10.45 10.53
C GLY A 99 -13.64 -9.78 11.35
N ARG A 100 -14.09 -10.38 12.45
CA ARG A 100 -15.18 -9.81 13.27
C ARG A 100 -14.89 -8.40 13.78
N ARG A 101 -13.64 -8.12 14.13
CA ARG A 101 -13.18 -6.82 14.63
C ARG A 101 -12.39 -6.01 13.59
N TYR A 102 -12.39 -6.44 12.33
CA TYR A 102 -11.61 -5.87 11.24
C TYR A 102 -11.67 -4.35 11.17
N ALA A 103 -12.86 -3.75 11.17
CA ALA A 103 -13.03 -2.31 11.06
C ALA A 103 -12.41 -1.52 12.22
N LYS A 104 -12.35 -2.11 13.43
CA LYS A 104 -11.79 -1.50 14.63
C LYS A 104 -10.27 -1.69 14.70
N GLU A 105 -9.78 -2.85 14.31
CA GLU A 105 -8.39 -3.30 14.57
C GLU A 105 -7.43 -3.13 13.40
N LEU A 106 -7.94 -2.88 12.20
CA LEU A 106 -7.12 -2.79 10.98
C LEU A 106 -6.05 -1.69 10.99
N SER A 107 -6.14 -0.73 11.89
CA SER A 107 -5.24 0.44 11.91
C SER A 107 -4.03 0.27 12.83
N SER A 108 -4.09 -0.57 13.86
CA SER A 108 -2.94 -0.82 14.74
C SER A 108 -2.08 -1.98 14.23
N PRO A 109 -0.73 -1.86 14.22
CA PRO A 109 0.15 -2.97 13.86
C PRO A 109 0.12 -4.11 14.88
N LEU A 110 -0.28 -3.86 16.12
CA LEU A 110 -0.45 -4.88 17.15
C LEU A 110 -1.57 -5.89 16.84
N THR A 111 -2.66 -5.43 16.22
CA THR A 111 -3.86 -6.26 15.99
C THR A 111 -4.07 -6.62 14.52
N ALA A 112 -3.51 -5.85 13.60
CA ALA A 112 -3.78 -6.01 12.17
C ALA A 112 -3.30 -7.35 11.59
N PHE A 113 -2.25 -7.94 12.14
CA PHE A 113 -1.77 -9.25 11.68
C PHE A 113 -2.83 -10.34 11.87
N GLU A 114 -3.59 -10.27 12.95
CA GLU A 114 -4.66 -11.22 13.27
C GLU A 114 -6.00 -10.81 12.66
N SER A 115 -6.36 -9.53 12.70
CA SER A 115 -7.69 -9.07 12.30
C SER A 115 -7.84 -8.75 10.81
N CYS A 116 -6.75 -8.54 10.07
CA CYS A 116 -6.78 -8.34 8.61
C CYS A 116 -6.86 -9.67 7.85
N SER A 117 -7.38 -9.59 6.62
CA SER A 117 -7.56 -10.79 5.78
C SER A 117 -6.23 -11.45 5.37
N ARG A 118 -5.17 -10.68 5.22
CA ARG A 118 -3.85 -11.13 4.73
C ARG A 118 -3.88 -11.73 3.31
N LEU A 119 -4.87 -11.32 2.50
CA LEU A 119 -5.09 -11.86 1.15
C LEU A 119 -4.39 -11.06 0.05
N SER A 120 -3.75 -9.94 0.37
CA SER A 120 -3.13 -9.06 -0.63
C SER A 120 -2.07 -9.77 -1.48
N ALA A 121 -1.18 -10.55 -0.87
CA ALA A 121 -0.20 -11.36 -1.61
C ALA A 121 -0.87 -12.43 -2.48
N HIS A 122 -1.92 -13.09 -1.99
CA HIS A 122 -2.68 -14.08 -2.76
C HIS A 122 -3.39 -13.49 -3.97
N LEU A 123 -3.83 -12.23 -3.88
CA LEU A 123 -4.39 -11.48 -5.01
C LEU A 123 -3.30 -11.10 -6.02
N THR A 124 -2.16 -10.62 -5.54
CA THR A 124 -1.02 -10.23 -6.40
C THR A 124 -0.50 -11.41 -7.22
N PHE A 125 -0.33 -12.57 -6.57
CA PHE A 125 0.15 -13.79 -7.25
C PHE A 125 -0.97 -14.63 -7.88
N GLY A 126 -2.23 -14.20 -7.80
CA GLY A 126 -3.35 -14.88 -8.44
C GLY A 126 -3.68 -16.25 -7.87
N THR A 127 -3.21 -16.59 -6.67
CA THR A 127 -3.55 -17.87 -6.02
C THR A 127 -5.00 -17.93 -5.55
N LEU A 128 -5.66 -16.77 -5.41
CA LEU A 128 -7.10 -16.60 -5.29
C LEU A 128 -7.56 -15.51 -6.26
N SER A 129 -8.71 -15.69 -6.89
CA SER A 129 -9.26 -14.68 -7.78
C SER A 129 -10.03 -13.61 -6.99
N MET A 130 -9.99 -12.36 -7.48
CA MET A 130 -10.77 -11.25 -6.91
C MET A 130 -12.26 -11.60 -6.87
N ARG A 131 -12.79 -12.22 -7.92
CA ARG A 131 -14.20 -12.61 -8.05
C ARG A 131 -14.59 -13.63 -6.99
N GLU A 132 -13.79 -14.66 -6.81
CA GLU A 132 -13.98 -15.68 -5.79
C GLU A 132 -14.05 -15.05 -4.39
N ILE A 133 -13.08 -14.19 -4.04
CA ILE A 133 -13.04 -13.52 -2.73
C ILE A 133 -14.29 -12.64 -2.53
N VAL A 134 -14.69 -11.85 -3.54
CA VAL A 134 -15.86 -10.97 -3.45
C VAL A 134 -17.15 -11.78 -3.26
N GLN A 135 -17.32 -12.85 -4.02
CA GLN A 135 -18.50 -13.69 -3.93
C GLN A 135 -18.57 -14.42 -2.58
N THR A 136 -17.47 -15.05 -2.17
CA THR A 136 -17.40 -15.73 -0.87
C THR A 136 -17.66 -14.77 0.29
N ALA A 137 -17.06 -13.56 0.24
CA ALA A 137 -17.28 -12.55 1.27
C ALA A 137 -18.74 -12.08 1.33
N ARG A 138 -19.42 -11.96 0.19
CA ARG A 138 -20.83 -11.57 0.12
C ARG A 138 -21.76 -12.65 0.64
N LEU A 139 -21.52 -13.91 0.23
CA LEU A 139 -22.30 -15.07 0.67
C LEU A 139 -22.21 -15.27 2.19
N ASN A 140 -21.03 -15.12 2.77
CA ASN A 140 -20.80 -15.29 4.20
C ASN A 140 -21.03 -14.00 5.01
N LYS A 141 -21.67 -12.98 4.45
CA LYS A 141 -21.93 -11.67 5.11
C LYS A 141 -20.68 -11.07 5.76
N GLY A 142 -19.54 -11.21 5.09
CA GLY A 142 -18.26 -10.67 5.53
C GLY A 142 -18.28 -9.16 5.77
N PRO A 143 -17.26 -8.58 6.43
CA PRO A 143 -17.23 -7.16 6.78
C PRO A 143 -17.43 -6.26 5.55
N LYS A 144 -18.42 -5.36 5.57
CA LYS A 144 -18.68 -4.42 4.45
C LYS A 144 -17.45 -3.62 4.07
N ALA A 145 -16.68 -3.15 5.07
CA ALA A 145 -15.43 -2.44 4.85
C ALA A 145 -14.39 -3.26 4.08
N PHE A 146 -14.37 -4.58 4.23
CA PHE A 146 -13.50 -5.46 3.45
C PHE A 146 -13.91 -5.51 1.97
N VAL A 147 -15.18 -5.71 1.69
CA VAL A 147 -15.70 -5.73 0.29
C VAL A 147 -15.46 -4.37 -0.40
N GLU A 148 -15.63 -3.26 0.32
CA GLU A 148 -15.30 -1.93 -0.19
C GLU A 148 -13.81 -1.79 -0.53
N ARG A 149 -12.91 -2.36 0.28
CA ARG A 149 -11.47 -2.36 -0.02
C ARG A 149 -11.11 -3.20 -1.25
N LEU A 150 -11.79 -4.30 -1.50
CA LEU A 150 -11.62 -5.08 -2.74
C LEU A 150 -11.99 -4.26 -3.98
N HIS A 151 -13.06 -3.46 -3.89
CA HIS A 151 -13.42 -2.52 -4.95
C HIS A 151 -12.33 -1.43 -5.13
N TRP A 152 -11.81 -0.84 -4.04
CA TRP A 152 -10.72 0.13 -4.12
C TRP A 152 -9.42 -0.46 -4.66
N HIS A 153 -9.10 -1.69 -4.34
CA HIS A 153 -7.97 -2.42 -4.90
C HIS A 153 -8.01 -2.37 -6.45
N CYS A 154 -9.13 -2.78 -7.02
CA CYS A 154 -9.32 -2.77 -8.48
C CYS A 154 -9.36 -1.34 -9.06
N HIS A 155 -9.89 -0.37 -8.31
CA HIS A 155 -9.91 1.03 -8.73
C HIS A 155 -8.49 1.60 -8.91
N PHE A 156 -7.56 1.30 -8.02
CA PHE A 156 -6.18 1.78 -8.14
C PHE A 156 -5.44 1.12 -9.30
N ILE A 157 -5.67 -0.17 -9.54
CA ILE A 157 -5.11 -0.87 -10.71
C ILE A 157 -5.62 -0.20 -12.00
N GLN A 158 -6.92 0.10 -12.08
CA GLN A 158 -7.48 0.82 -13.23
C GLN A 158 -6.86 2.22 -13.40
N LYS A 159 -6.49 2.92 -12.32
CA LYS A 159 -5.83 4.23 -12.45
C LYS A 159 -4.49 4.12 -13.17
N LEU A 160 -3.66 3.17 -12.79
CA LEU A 160 -2.38 2.92 -13.45
C LEU A 160 -2.56 2.47 -14.89
N GLU A 161 -3.52 1.57 -15.17
CA GLU A 161 -3.87 1.17 -16.53
C GLU A 161 -4.26 2.35 -17.43
N SER A 162 -5.06 3.27 -16.89
CA SER A 162 -5.51 4.46 -17.62
C SER A 162 -4.38 5.49 -17.83
N GLN A 163 -3.38 5.49 -16.95
CA GLN A 163 -2.24 6.40 -17.01
C GLN A 163 -0.97 5.72 -16.49
N PRO A 164 -0.27 4.94 -17.32
CA PRO A 164 0.94 4.23 -16.91
C PRO A 164 2.07 5.14 -16.40
N SER A 165 2.10 6.40 -16.86
CA SER A 165 3.10 7.39 -16.39
C SER A 165 3.05 7.68 -14.89
N LEU A 166 1.96 7.33 -14.20
CA LEU A 166 1.84 7.46 -12.74
C LEU A 166 2.90 6.62 -11.99
N GLU A 167 3.50 5.66 -12.64
CA GLU A 167 4.59 4.86 -12.08
C GLU A 167 5.88 5.67 -11.87
N TYR A 168 6.16 6.65 -12.73
CA TYR A 168 7.45 7.36 -12.76
C TYR A 168 7.35 8.88 -12.87
N GLN A 169 6.16 9.44 -13.07
CA GLN A 169 5.92 10.88 -13.13
C GLN A 169 4.92 11.31 -12.06
N ASN A 170 5.07 12.53 -11.56
CA ASN A 170 4.03 13.10 -10.70
C ASN A 170 2.69 13.15 -11.43
N ALA A 171 1.61 12.78 -10.74
CA ALA A 171 0.27 12.92 -11.29
C ALA A 171 -0.05 14.38 -11.60
N HIS A 172 0.41 15.29 -10.73
CA HIS A 172 0.31 16.73 -10.91
C HIS A 172 1.71 17.34 -11.09
N ARG A 173 1.96 17.96 -12.23
CA ARG A 173 3.29 18.41 -12.67
C ARG A 173 3.89 19.54 -11.82
N ALA A 174 3.08 20.32 -11.11
CA ALA A 174 3.57 21.36 -10.21
C ALA A 174 4.51 20.84 -9.10
N TYR A 175 4.54 19.53 -8.87
CA TYR A 175 5.43 18.92 -7.89
C TYR A 175 6.75 18.38 -8.48
N ASP A 176 7.00 18.60 -9.77
CA ASP A 176 8.25 18.17 -10.40
C ASP A 176 9.42 18.98 -9.82
N GLY A 177 10.50 18.28 -9.46
CA GLY A 177 11.68 18.90 -8.86
C GLY A 177 11.51 19.45 -7.43
N LEU A 178 10.34 19.20 -6.78
CA LEU A 178 10.09 19.71 -5.42
C LEU A 178 11.06 19.18 -4.37
N ARG A 179 11.50 17.93 -4.52
CA ARG A 179 12.38 17.25 -3.55
C ARG A 179 13.66 16.78 -4.23
N ALA A 180 14.78 16.96 -3.55
CA ALA A 180 16.08 16.46 -3.99
C ALA A 180 16.40 15.10 -3.35
N ASP A 181 17.29 14.36 -3.98
CA ASP A 181 17.78 13.08 -3.47
C ASP A 181 18.63 13.28 -2.21
N ASP A 182 18.40 12.43 -1.23
CA ASP A 182 19.20 12.32 -0.01
C ASP A 182 19.42 10.84 0.32
N PRO A 183 20.49 10.23 -0.21
CA PRO A 183 20.77 8.81 0.00
C PRO A 183 21.01 8.46 1.48
N GLN A 184 21.54 9.38 2.27
CA GLN A 184 21.80 9.14 3.70
C GLN A 184 20.49 9.02 4.49
N ARG A 185 19.57 9.98 4.31
CA ARG A 185 18.25 9.91 4.96
C ARG A 185 17.44 8.71 4.47
N LEU A 186 17.53 8.39 3.18
CA LEU A 186 16.87 7.21 2.60
C LEU A 186 17.38 5.92 3.25
N ALA A 187 18.71 5.78 3.42
CA ALA A 187 19.32 4.61 4.06
C ALA A 187 18.86 4.47 5.51
N LEU A 188 18.94 5.55 6.31
CA LEU A 188 18.48 5.54 7.71
C LEU A 188 17.00 5.15 7.83
N TRP A 189 16.15 5.63 6.92
CA TRP A 189 14.74 5.30 6.91
C TRP A 189 14.50 3.82 6.55
N ILE A 190 15.19 3.29 5.53
CA ILE A 190 15.09 1.87 5.13
C ILE A 190 15.59 0.94 6.24
N GLU A 191 16.63 1.35 6.96
CA GLU A 191 17.20 0.58 8.07
C GLU A 191 16.35 0.62 9.34
N GLY A 192 15.38 1.53 9.44
CA GLY A 192 14.62 1.78 10.67
C GLY A 192 15.52 2.36 11.77
N ARG A 193 16.21 3.46 11.43
CA ARG A 193 17.16 4.19 12.27
C ARG A 193 16.96 5.71 12.19
N THR A 194 15.69 6.12 12.04
CA THR A 194 15.35 7.56 11.94
C THR A 194 15.37 8.27 13.29
N GLY A 195 15.41 7.53 14.39
CA GLY A 195 15.28 8.04 15.74
C GLY A 195 13.83 8.30 16.17
N TRP A 196 12.84 7.88 15.38
CA TRP A 196 11.43 7.87 15.75
C TRP A 196 10.97 6.43 16.00
N PRO A 197 10.84 6.00 17.28
CA PRO A 197 10.69 4.59 17.63
C PRO A 197 9.57 3.86 16.88
N PHE A 198 8.40 4.46 16.77
CA PHE A 198 7.28 3.79 16.10
C PHE A 198 7.48 3.66 14.58
N VAL A 199 8.12 4.63 13.94
CA VAL A 199 8.47 4.58 12.52
C VAL A 199 9.51 3.48 12.27
N ASP A 200 10.55 3.45 13.10
CA ASP A 200 11.65 2.48 12.99
C ASP A 200 11.15 1.05 13.26
N ALA A 201 10.31 0.87 14.28
CA ALA A 201 9.65 -0.41 14.55
C ALA A 201 8.80 -0.89 13.37
N CYS A 202 8.03 0.01 12.75
CA CYS A 202 7.23 -0.32 11.56
C CYS A 202 8.10 -0.75 10.36
N MET A 203 9.23 -0.07 10.15
CA MET A 203 10.14 -0.42 9.05
C MET A 203 10.82 -1.77 9.30
N ARG A 204 11.30 -2.04 10.53
CA ARG A 204 11.92 -3.33 10.87
C ARG A 204 10.91 -4.49 10.81
N ALA A 205 9.67 -4.27 11.27
CA ALA A 205 8.58 -5.23 11.12
C ALA A 205 8.28 -5.53 9.65
N LEU A 206 8.24 -4.49 8.80
CA LEU A 206 8.04 -4.65 7.36
C LEU A 206 9.16 -5.49 6.73
N ARG A 207 10.42 -5.20 7.04
CA ARG A 207 11.57 -5.97 6.54
C ARG A 207 11.52 -7.44 6.97
N HIS A 208 11.04 -7.71 8.17
CA HIS A 208 10.92 -9.08 8.68
C HIS A 208 9.78 -9.87 8.02
N HIS A 209 8.62 -9.24 7.85
CA HIS A 209 7.41 -9.92 7.40
C HIS A 209 7.09 -9.74 5.91
N GLY A 210 7.69 -8.76 5.25
CA GLY A 210 7.30 -8.34 3.91
C GLY A 210 5.88 -7.75 3.84
N TRP A 211 5.24 -7.51 4.98
CA TRP A 211 3.89 -6.99 5.09
C TRP A 211 3.71 -6.14 6.33
N ILE A 212 2.96 -5.07 6.19
CA ILE A 212 2.45 -4.26 7.31
C ILE A 212 1.08 -3.70 6.91
N ASN A 213 0.24 -3.34 7.88
CA ASN A 213 -1.09 -2.82 7.62
C ASN A 213 -1.07 -1.45 6.92
N PHE A 214 -2.19 -1.13 6.25
CA PHE A 214 -2.29 0.05 5.38
C PHE A 214 -1.94 1.37 6.08
N ARG A 215 -2.40 1.58 7.32
CA ARG A 215 -2.12 2.83 8.04
C ARG A 215 -0.61 3.04 8.24
N MET A 216 0.10 1.99 8.58
CA MET A 216 1.56 2.08 8.75
C MET A 216 2.28 2.31 7.42
N ARG A 217 1.83 1.69 6.32
CA ARG A 217 2.36 2.00 4.98
C ARG A 217 2.18 3.47 4.62
N ALA A 218 1.00 4.03 4.90
CA ALA A 218 0.71 5.44 4.67
C ALA A 218 1.58 6.37 5.53
N MET A 219 1.79 6.02 6.80
CA MET A 219 2.69 6.76 7.70
C MET A 219 4.13 6.71 7.20
N LEU A 220 4.67 5.53 6.89
CA LEU A 220 6.04 5.37 6.40
C LEU A 220 6.30 6.24 5.17
N MET A 221 5.38 6.20 4.18
CA MET A 221 5.51 7.01 2.97
C MET A 221 5.36 8.52 3.26
N SER A 222 4.46 8.90 4.16
CA SER A 222 4.28 10.30 4.58
C SER A 222 5.52 10.83 5.27
N VAL A 223 6.07 10.08 6.23
CA VAL A 223 7.30 10.47 6.96
C VAL A 223 8.48 10.64 5.99
N ALA A 224 8.68 9.70 5.08
CA ALA A 224 9.71 9.82 4.05
C ALA A 224 9.55 11.09 3.21
N SER A 225 8.32 11.43 2.82
CA SER A 225 8.04 12.53 1.91
C SER A 225 8.00 13.91 2.57
N TYR A 226 7.58 14.01 3.84
CA TYR A 226 7.39 15.31 4.48
C TYR A 226 8.45 15.61 5.55
N GLN A 227 8.73 14.70 6.47
CA GLN A 227 9.74 14.94 7.49
C GLN A 227 11.15 14.76 6.94
N LEU A 228 11.39 13.68 6.21
CA LEU A 228 12.73 13.45 5.61
C LEU A 228 12.91 14.15 4.26
N TRP A 229 11.85 14.69 3.69
CA TRP A 229 11.81 15.44 2.42
C TRP A 229 12.35 14.66 1.23
N LEU A 230 12.16 13.34 1.22
CA LEU A 230 12.63 12.44 0.16
C LEU A 230 11.68 12.42 -1.05
N PRO A 231 12.20 12.27 -2.28
CA PRO A 231 11.38 12.01 -3.45
C PRO A 231 10.56 10.72 -3.29
N TRP A 232 9.26 10.81 -3.60
CA TRP A 232 8.36 9.68 -3.43
C TRP A 232 8.77 8.47 -4.27
N ARG A 233 9.42 8.69 -5.41
CA ARG A 233 9.83 7.62 -6.32
C ARG A 233 10.88 6.72 -5.66
N GLN A 234 11.92 7.28 -5.07
CA GLN A 234 12.97 6.52 -4.39
C GLN A 234 12.44 5.80 -3.16
N SER A 235 11.68 6.51 -2.31
CA SER A 235 11.05 5.90 -1.13
C SER A 235 10.06 4.82 -1.52
N GLY A 236 9.31 5.03 -2.61
CA GLY A 236 8.39 4.04 -3.18
C GLY A 236 9.11 2.80 -3.72
N GLU A 237 10.23 2.95 -4.43
CA GLU A 237 11.03 1.82 -4.89
C GLU A 237 11.58 0.98 -3.73
N ALA A 238 12.05 1.65 -2.67
CA ALA A 238 12.52 0.95 -1.48
C ALA A 238 11.39 0.13 -0.83
N LEU A 239 10.19 0.70 -0.68
CA LEU A 239 9.03 -0.02 -0.15
C LEU A 239 8.55 -1.13 -1.09
N ALA A 240 8.56 -0.91 -2.40
CA ALA A 240 8.16 -1.91 -3.39
C ALA A 240 8.97 -3.20 -3.27
N ARG A 241 10.28 -3.07 -3.02
CA ARG A 241 11.19 -4.23 -2.82
C ARG A 241 10.90 -5.01 -1.54
N LEU A 242 10.33 -4.35 -0.53
CA LEU A 242 10.02 -4.98 0.75
C LEU A 242 8.63 -5.64 0.78
N PHE A 243 7.68 -5.21 -0.05
CA PHE A 243 6.31 -5.73 -0.02
C PHE A 243 6.17 -7.06 -0.76
N VAL A 244 5.82 -8.13 -0.06
CA VAL A 244 5.45 -9.43 -0.68
C VAL A 244 4.14 -9.34 -1.49
N ASP A 245 3.36 -8.31 -1.27
CA ASP A 245 2.09 -8.03 -1.95
C ASP A 245 2.18 -6.81 -2.87
N TYR A 246 3.38 -6.55 -3.43
CA TYR A 246 3.57 -5.45 -4.35
C TYR A 246 2.63 -5.56 -5.56
N GLU A 247 1.75 -4.57 -5.69
CA GLU A 247 0.84 -4.39 -6.82
C GLU A 247 1.03 -2.97 -7.35
N PRO A 248 1.62 -2.80 -8.54
CA PRO A 248 2.05 -1.48 -9.04
C PRO A 248 0.92 -0.46 -9.09
N GLY A 249 -0.29 -0.88 -9.47
CA GLY A 249 -1.45 0.01 -9.53
C GLY A 249 -1.82 0.60 -8.18
N ILE A 250 -1.75 -0.19 -7.12
CA ILE A 250 -2.01 0.27 -5.76
C ILE A 250 -0.82 1.06 -5.24
N HIS A 251 0.37 0.49 -5.35
CA HIS A 251 1.59 0.99 -4.75
C HIS A 251 1.90 2.42 -5.21
N TRP A 252 2.05 2.64 -6.52
CA TRP A 252 2.43 3.95 -7.04
C TRP A 252 1.37 5.02 -6.82
N ASN A 253 0.10 4.67 -6.93
CA ASN A 253 -0.97 5.59 -6.59
C ASN A 253 -0.95 5.98 -5.11
N GLN A 254 -0.69 5.04 -4.20
CA GLN A 254 -0.60 5.33 -2.76
C GLN A 254 0.64 6.14 -2.43
N CYS A 255 1.80 5.85 -3.02
CA CYS A 255 3.00 6.67 -2.85
C CYS A 255 2.73 8.13 -3.21
N GLN A 256 2.11 8.39 -4.35
CA GLN A 256 1.77 9.75 -4.76
C GLN A 256 0.69 10.41 -3.88
N MET A 257 -0.28 9.65 -3.42
CA MET A 257 -1.31 10.17 -2.50
C MET A 257 -0.70 10.56 -1.15
N GLN A 258 0.17 9.74 -0.59
CA GLN A 258 0.77 9.99 0.73
C GLN A 258 1.88 11.03 0.67
N SER A 259 2.58 11.18 -0.45
CA SER A 259 3.57 12.24 -0.68
C SER A 259 2.98 13.59 -1.08
N GLY A 260 1.66 13.64 -1.36
CA GLY A 260 0.95 14.85 -1.74
C GLY A 260 1.10 15.28 -3.19
N THR A 261 1.69 14.43 -4.07
CA THR A 261 1.95 14.75 -5.47
C THR A 261 0.81 14.43 -6.43
N SER A 262 -0.29 13.87 -5.92
CA SER A 262 -1.47 13.54 -6.73
C SER A 262 -2.28 14.75 -7.21
N GLY A 263 -2.13 15.91 -6.55
CA GLY A 263 -2.85 17.15 -6.87
C GLY A 263 -4.30 17.22 -6.40
N ILE A 264 -4.97 16.10 -6.23
CA ILE A 264 -6.41 16.01 -5.92
C ILE A 264 -6.74 15.56 -4.50
N ASN A 265 -5.77 15.01 -3.78
CA ASN A 265 -5.97 14.54 -2.42
C ASN A 265 -5.59 15.61 -1.39
N THR A 266 -6.24 15.55 -0.23
CA THR A 266 -5.84 16.34 0.93
C THR A 266 -4.43 15.94 1.37
N VAL A 267 -3.57 16.92 1.60
CA VAL A 267 -2.24 16.69 2.18
C VAL A 267 -2.40 16.22 3.60
N ARG A 268 -1.82 15.06 3.91
CA ARG A 268 -1.86 14.45 5.23
C ARG A 268 -0.42 14.22 5.69
N ILE A 269 0.03 15.07 6.58
CA ILE A 269 1.35 14.94 7.22
C ILE A 269 1.14 14.19 8.53
N TYR A 270 1.61 12.96 8.59
CA TYR A 270 1.53 12.15 9.79
C TYR A 270 2.56 12.65 10.82
N ASN A 271 2.14 12.80 12.06
CA ASN A 271 3.05 13.04 13.17
C ASN A 271 3.56 11.69 13.67
N PRO A 272 4.88 11.38 13.56
CA PRO A 272 5.43 10.06 13.89
C PRO A 272 5.22 9.68 15.36
N ILE A 273 5.26 10.65 16.28
CA ILE A 273 5.08 10.39 17.71
C ILE A 273 3.61 10.13 18.02
N LYS A 274 2.71 10.98 17.49
CA LYS A 274 1.28 10.78 17.68
C LYS A 274 0.80 9.43 17.13
N GLN A 275 1.35 8.96 16.02
CA GLN A 275 0.99 7.63 15.50
C GLN A 275 1.40 6.51 16.46
N GLY A 276 2.55 6.63 17.13
CA GLY A 276 2.95 5.71 18.18
C GLY A 276 1.98 5.72 19.36
N LEU A 277 1.67 6.89 19.89
CA LEU A 277 0.74 7.07 21.00
C LEU A 277 -0.68 6.53 20.69
N ASP A 278 -1.16 6.75 19.45
CA ASP A 278 -2.50 6.32 19.03
C ASP A 278 -2.61 4.81 18.76
N HIS A 279 -1.51 4.14 18.37
CA HIS A 279 -1.56 2.76 17.87
C HIS A 279 -0.72 1.74 18.63
N ASP A 280 0.15 2.21 19.50
CA ASP A 280 1.00 1.40 20.39
C ASP A 280 1.28 2.17 21.70
N PRO A 281 0.26 2.61 22.46
CA PRO A 281 0.42 3.52 23.60
C PRO A 281 1.39 2.99 24.67
N GLU A 282 1.41 1.68 24.88
CA GLU A 282 2.28 1.02 25.85
C GLU A 282 3.68 0.68 25.30
N GLY A 283 3.94 0.94 24.02
CA GLY A 283 5.21 0.65 23.36
C GLY A 283 5.50 -0.85 23.21
N ALA A 284 4.48 -1.69 23.18
CA ALA A 284 4.65 -3.14 23.02
C ALA A 284 5.22 -3.50 21.66
N PHE A 285 4.69 -2.88 20.60
CA PHE A 285 5.20 -3.05 19.23
C PHE A 285 6.60 -2.45 19.07
N ILE A 286 6.84 -1.27 19.65
CA ILE A 286 8.17 -0.66 19.67
C ILE A 286 9.18 -1.61 20.29
N ARG A 287 8.93 -2.14 21.50
CA ARG A 287 9.85 -3.06 22.17
C ARG A 287 10.06 -4.36 21.40
N GLN A 288 9.06 -4.86 20.74
CA GLN A 288 9.17 -6.07 19.92
C GLN A 288 10.20 -5.91 18.79
N TRP A 289 10.25 -4.73 18.18
CA TRP A 289 11.08 -4.49 16.98
C TRP A 289 12.34 -3.67 17.24
N LEU A 290 12.44 -3.05 18.40
CA LEU A 290 13.58 -2.25 18.84
C LEU A 290 14.08 -2.79 20.21
N PRO A 291 14.85 -3.88 20.22
CA PRO A 291 15.37 -4.46 21.46
C PRO A 291 16.20 -3.47 22.26
N GLU A 292 16.84 -2.51 21.63
CA GLU A 292 17.58 -1.41 22.25
C GLU A 292 16.71 -0.49 23.13
N LEU A 293 15.38 -0.56 23.01
CA LEU A 293 14.44 0.20 23.84
C LEU A 293 13.70 -0.63 24.89
N GLN A 294 14.09 -1.87 25.13
CA GLN A 294 13.43 -2.77 26.08
C GLN A 294 13.35 -2.20 27.50
N GLY A 295 14.41 -1.55 27.96
CA GLY A 295 14.50 -0.96 29.31
C GLY A 295 13.88 0.44 29.43
N VAL A 296 13.38 1.02 28.35
CA VAL A 296 12.81 2.36 28.37
C VAL A 296 11.40 2.37 28.98
N PRO A 297 11.10 3.24 29.96
CA PRO A 297 9.77 3.33 30.54
C PRO A 297 8.71 3.76 29.53
N VAL A 298 7.44 3.37 29.75
CA VAL A 298 6.33 3.69 28.86
C VAL A 298 6.21 5.19 28.61
N SER A 299 6.42 6.00 29.64
CA SER A 299 6.34 7.47 29.54
C SER A 299 7.35 8.10 28.57
N GLY A 300 8.47 7.41 28.29
CA GLY A 300 9.53 7.89 27.39
C GLY A 300 9.69 7.09 26.09
N ILE A 301 8.95 5.99 25.93
CA ILE A 301 9.17 5.03 24.84
C ILE A 301 8.98 5.64 23.44
N HIS A 302 8.13 6.64 23.32
CA HIS A 302 7.87 7.34 22.05
C HIS A 302 8.81 8.49 21.75
N THR A 303 9.51 9.00 22.80
CA THR A 303 10.43 10.13 22.72
C THR A 303 11.67 9.90 23.57
N PRO A 304 12.42 8.79 23.34
CA PRO A 304 13.51 8.39 24.24
C PRO A 304 14.65 9.42 24.33
N TRP A 305 14.80 10.27 23.33
CA TRP A 305 15.79 11.36 23.33
C TRP A 305 15.48 12.51 24.30
N LEU A 306 14.27 12.55 24.87
CA LEU A 306 13.85 13.55 25.88
C LEU A 306 14.03 13.05 27.31
N LEU A 307 14.48 11.82 27.51
CA LEU A 307 14.77 11.27 28.83
C LEU A 307 16.01 11.95 29.45
N ALA A 308 16.08 11.99 30.77
CA ALA A 308 17.27 12.49 31.48
C ALA A 308 18.54 11.68 31.10
N GLN A 309 18.36 10.40 30.80
CA GLN A 309 19.41 9.51 30.29
C GLN A 309 18.87 8.81 29.03
N PRO A 310 19.08 9.39 27.83
CA PRO A 310 18.69 8.77 26.57
C PRO A 310 19.47 7.46 26.35
N PRO A 311 18.84 6.42 25.74
CA PRO A 311 19.53 5.18 25.41
C PRO A 311 20.66 5.45 24.38
N GLU A 312 21.90 5.15 24.75
CA GLU A 312 23.07 5.35 23.85
C GLU A 312 23.01 4.49 22.56
N THR A 313 22.34 3.34 22.64
CA THR A 313 22.23 2.37 21.54
C THR A 313 21.15 2.72 20.52
N TYR A 314 20.30 3.72 20.81
CA TYR A 314 19.24 4.15 19.90
C TYR A 314 19.51 5.59 19.40
N PRO A 315 19.42 5.84 18.07
CA PRO A 315 19.79 7.13 17.51
C PRO A 315 18.83 8.25 17.93
N HIS A 316 19.36 9.47 17.99
CA HIS A 316 18.53 10.67 18.06
C HIS A 316 17.77 10.89 16.75
N PRO A 317 16.63 11.63 16.79
CA PRO A 317 15.89 11.98 15.58
C PRO A 317 16.75 12.64 14.52
N VAL A 318 16.64 12.13 13.27
CA VAL A 318 17.40 12.65 12.10
C VAL A 318 17.10 14.12 11.83
N VAL A 319 15.88 14.55 12.11
CA VAL A 319 15.42 15.93 12.02
C VAL A 319 14.38 16.21 13.11
N ASP A 320 14.16 17.48 13.43
CA ASP A 320 12.99 17.90 14.22
C ASP A 320 11.73 17.68 13.37
N TYR A 321 10.90 16.72 13.78
CA TYR A 321 9.72 16.29 13.02
C TYR A 321 8.64 17.37 12.91
N GLU A 322 8.54 18.28 13.88
CA GLU A 322 7.56 19.38 13.86
C GLU A 322 8.00 20.52 12.94
N ALA A 323 9.26 20.91 13.04
CA ALA A 323 9.84 21.91 12.15
C ALA A 323 9.82 21.44 10.70
N ALA A 324 10.21 20.19 10.44
CA ALA A 324 10.15 19.58 9.12
C ALA A 324 8.71 19.53 8.57
N ALA A 325 7.72 19.16 9.39
CA ALA A 325 6.33 19.13 8.99
C ALA A 325 5.75 20.52 8.68
N ARG A 326 6.18 21.56 9.43
CA ARG A 326 5.80 22.96 9.13
C ARG A 326 6.37 23.38 7.79
N GLN A 327 7.67 23.20 7.58
CA GLN A 327 8.35 23.54 6.33
C GLN A 327 7.73 22.82 5.13
N ALA A 328 7.50 21.52 5.25
CA ALA A 328 6.86 20.71 4.20
C ALA A 328 5.45 21.22 3.86
N ARG A 329 4.68 21.59 4.88
CA ARG A 329 3.34 22.17 4.68
C ARG A 329 3.41 23.45 3.87
N ASP A 330 4.29 24.38 4.26
CA ASP A 330 4.42 25.69 3.62
C ASP A 330 4.84 25.54 2.14
N GLN A 331 5.79 24.67 1.86
CA GLN A 331 6.25 24.40 0.49
C GLN A 331 5.15 23.78 -0.37
N VAL A 332 4.46 22.74 0.14
CA VAL A 332 3.40 22.06 -0.61
C VAL A 332 2.18 22.97 -0.82
N TRP A 333 1.79 23.76 0.18
CA TRP A 333 0.67 24.71 0.03
C TRP A 333 1.03 25.91 -0.84
N GLY A 334 2.31 26.31 -0.85
CA GLY A 334 2.81 27.34 -1.76
C GLY A 334 2.55 27.00 -3.22
N LEU A 335 2.78 25.74 -3.61
CA LEU A 335 2.55 25.26 -4.98
C LEU A 335 1.07 25.22 -5.38
N ARG A 336 0.15 25.08 -4.42
CA ARG A 336 -1.29 24.95 -4.67
C ARG A 336 -2.02 26.27 -4.97
N LYS A 337 -1.27 27.38 -4.93
CA LYS A 337 -1.80 28.72 -5.22
C LYS A 337 -1.71 28.96 -6.73
N GLY A 338 -2.82 29.23 -7.38
CA GLY A 338 -2.80 29.66 -8.78
C GLY A 338 -3.77 28.92 -9.69
N GLN A 339 -4.08 29.56 -10.80
CA GLN A 339 -5.05 29.07 -11.79
C GLN A 339 -4.56 27.78 -12.47
N GLY A 340 -3.28 27.74 -12.88
CA GLY A 340 -2.70 26.58 -13.56
C GLY A 340 -2.78 25.31 -12.74
N TYR A 341 -2.51 25.39 -11.42
CA TYR A 341 -2.66 24.26 -10.52
C TYR A 341 -4.09 23.73 -10.51
N ARG A 342 -5.08 24.62 -10.39
CA ARG A 342 -6.51 24.23 -10.31
C ARG A 342 -6.96 23.53 -11.59
N CYS A 343 -6.62 24.07 -12.77
CA CYS A 343 -6.97 23.47 -14.05
C CYS A 343 -6.42 22.04 -14.20
N GLU A 344 -5.16 21.81 -13.82
CA GLU A 344 -4.55 20.49 -13.86
C GLU A 344 -5.20 19.54 -12.85
N ALA A 345 -5.43 19.99 -11.61
CA ALA A 345 -6.09 19.21 -10.56
C ALA A 345 -7.50 18.76 -11.01
N GLU A 346 -8.28 19.64 -11.66
CA GLU A 346 -9.58 19.31 -12.22
C GLU A 346 -9.50 18.27 -13.35
N ALA A 347 -8.49 18.38 -14.22
CA ALA A 347 -8.25 17.38 -15.27
C ALA A 347 -7.93 16.01 -14.68
N ILE A 348 -7.08 15.95 -13.65
CA ILE A 348 -6.77 14.72 -12.92
C ILE A 348 -8.03 14.17 -12.23
N GLN A 349 -8.83 15.02 -11.61
CA GLN A 349 -10.08 14.63 -10.96
C GLN A 349 -11.08 14.04 -11.97
N ARG A 350 -11.25 14.66 -13.13
CA ARG A 350 -12.10 14.13 -14.21
C ARG A 350 -11.64 12.75 -14.68
N ARG A 351 -10.34 12.54 -14.81
CA ARG A 351 -9.77 11.28 -15.32
C ARG A 351 -9.81 10.16 -14.28
N HIS A 352 -9.45 10.45 -13.03
CA HIS A 352 -9.15 9.45 -12.00
C HIS A 352 -10.05 9.50 -10.77
N GLY A 353 -10.80 10.57 -10.58
CA GLY A 353 -11.64 10.75 -9.41
C GLY A 353 -12.74 9.70 -9.29
N SER A 354 -13.03 9.30 -8.06
CA SER A 354 -14.18 8.42 -7.79
C SER A 354 -15.50 9.10 -8.16
N ARG A 355 -16.42 8.33 -8.77
CA ARG A 355 -17.79 8.76 -9.06
C ARG A 355 -18.78 8.50 -7.91
N ARG A 356 -18.27 8.04 -6.77
CA ARG A 356 -19.10 7.82 -5.57
C ARG A 356 -19.56 9.18 -5.05
N ARG A 357 -20.89 9.41 -4.94
CA ARG A 357 -21.45 10.64 -4.33
C ARG A 357 -20.93 10.76 -2.90
N ARG A 358 -20.36 11.89 -2.53
CA ARG A 358 -20.08 12.24 -1.13
C ARG A 358 -21.40 12.18 -0.36
N ARG A 359 -21.51 11.25 0.59
CA ARG A 359 -22.55 11.38 1.63
C ARG A 359 -22.21 12.62 2.46
N ALA A 360 -23.20 13.51 2.62
CA ALA A 360 -23.09 14.63 3.54
C ALA A 360 -22.67 14.10 4.93
N ARG A 361 -21.63 14.69 5.51
CA ARG A 361 -21.20 14.34 6.87
C ARG A 361 -22.31 14.63 7.85
N PRO A 362 -22.64 13.74 8.76
CA PRO A 362 -23.21 14.14 10.03
C PRO A 362 -22.11 14.89 10.80
N THR A 363 -22.41 16.11 11.22
CA THR A 363 -21.60 16.88 12.16
C THR A 363 -21.65 16.15 13.52
N ALA A 364 -20.65 15.36 13.83
CA ALA A 364 -20.36 14.87 15.17
C ALA A 364 -18.85 14.67 15.29
N ASP A 365 -18.33 15.53 16.09
CA ASP A 365 -17.01 15.56 16.66
C ASP A 365 -16.74 14.24 17.40
N ASN A 366 -15.84 13.44 16.87
CA ASN A 366 -15.07 12.44 17.61
C ASN A 366 -13.90 12.01 16.71
N GLY A 367 -12.68 12.23 17.17
CA GLY A 367 -11.38 12.09 16.54
C GLY A 367 -11.05 10.80 15.75
N GLN A 368 -12.03 10.20 15.14
CA GLN A 368 -11.91 9.05 14.25
C GLN A 368 -11.90 9.57 12.81
N LEU A 369 -10.71 9.80 12.31
CA LEU A 369 -10.48 10.06 10.90
C LEU A 369 -11.06 8.90 10.08
N SER A 370 -12.30 9.06 9.62
CA SER A 370 -12.82 8.26 8.54
C SER A 370 -11.85 8.36 7.36
N LEU A 371 -11.41 7.23 6.83
CA LEU A 371 -10.68 7.14 5.58
C LEU A 371 -11.59 7.64 4.45
N GLU A 372 -11.70 8.95 4.32
CA GLU A 372 -12.23 9.58 3.13
C GLU A 372 -11.11 9.52 2.07
N LEU A 373 -11.11 8.41 1.34
CA LEU A 373 -10.48 8.34 0.04
C LEU A 373 -11.38 9.12 -0.90
N GLY A 374 -11.12 10.43 -1.03
CA GLY A 374 -11.73 11.27 -2.05
C GLY A 374 -11.17 10.94 -3.43
#